data_3a4ad45ae0b4df50a87dbe154ed79ddd
#
_entry.id   3a4ad45ae0b4df50a87dbe154ed79ddd
#
_cell.length_a   1.000
_cell.length_b   1.000
_cell.length_c   1.000
_cell.angle_alpha   90.00
_cell.angle_beta   90.00
_cell.angle_gamma   90.00
#
_symmetry.space_group_name_H-M   'P 1'
#
loop_
_entity.id
_entity.type
_entity.pdbx_description
1 polymer ?
#
loop_
_entity_poly.entity_id
_entity_poly.type
_entity_poly.pdbx_seq_one_letter_code
_entity_poly.pdbx_strand_id
1 'polypeptide(L)'
;LCGWLSSAQAQTLLVLGDSLSAGYQMPAEQSWPALLNEKWQQQGGEHKLINASISGETTQGGLARLPALLEEHKPDWVLIELGGNDGLRGFAPAITRANLTKMVALAKASQTKTVLTQIQLPRNYGARYLQQFEQIFPELAQANGLPLMPFFLDDIVLRPELMMNDGIHPTAAAQPQ
;
A
#
# COMPACT_ATOMS: atom_id res chain seq x y z
N LEU A 1 44.33 -2.18 -6.03
CA LEU A 1 43.04 -1.45 -6.01
C LEU A 1 41.90 -2.47 -5.98
N CYS A 2 41.50 -2.94 -4.79
CA CYS A 2 40.33 -3.79 -4.61
C CYS A 2 39.10 -2.88 -4.62
N GLY A 3 38.38 -2.87 -5.75
CA GLY A 3 37.08 -2.23 -5.84
C GLY A 3 36.08 -3.01 -4.98
N TRP A 4 35.57 -2.39 -3.95
CA TRP A 4 34.42 -2.87 -3.20
C TRP A 4 33.17 -2.74 -4.09
N LEU A 5 32.83 -3.81 -4.78
CA LEU A 5 31.49 -3.94 -5.37
C LEU A 5 30.54 -4.12 -4.20
N SER A 6 29.92 -3.04 -3.76
CA SER A 6 28.79 -3.11 -2.84
C SER A 6 27.63 -3.77 -3.61
N SER A 7 27.50 -5.09 -3.49
CA SER A 7 26.30 -5.77 -3.96
C SER A 7 25.13 -5.21 -3.16
N ALA A 8 24.14 -4.62 -3.83
CA ALA A 8 22.91 -4.23 -3.18
C ALA A 8 22.32 -5.48 -2.54
N GLN A 9 22.19 -5.48 -1.21
CA GLN A 9 21.64 -6.61 -0.47
C GLN A 9 20.20 -6.85 -0.93
N ALA A 10 19.86 -8.11 -1.19
CA ALA A 10 18.49 -8.54 -1.47
C ALA A 10 17.54 -8.00 -0.39
N GLN A 11 16.43 -7.42 -0.79
CA GLN A 11 15.42 -6.87 0.14
C GLN A 11 14.05 -7.45 -0.15
N THR A 12 13.28 -7.66 0.91
CA THR A 12 11.91 -8.13 0.84
C THR A 12 10.95 -7.00 1.17
N LEU A 13 10.01 -6.73 0.25
CA LEU A 13 8.90 -5.80 0.42
C LEU A 13 7.61 -6.58 0.66
N LEU A 14 6.97 -6.37 1.80
CA LEU A 14 5.60 -6.83 2.07
C LEU A 14 4.61 -5.73 1.69
N VAL A 15 3.63 -6.03 0.85
CA VAL A 15 2.52 -5.14 0.53
C VAL A 15 1.31 -5.55 1.37
N LEU A 16 0.90 -4.67 2.29
CA LEU A 16 -0.31 -4.80 3.09
C LEU A 16 -1.34 -3.81 2.55
N GLY A 17 -2.17 -4.27 1.64
CA GLY A 17 -3.13 -3.45 0.91
C GLY A 17 -4.51 -4.05 0.82
N ASP A 18 -5.36 -3.36 0.09
CA ASP A 18 -6.74 -3.78 -0.19
C ASP A 18 -6.93 -4.24 -1.65
N SER A 19 -8.10 -3.98 -2.23
CA SER A 19 -8.44 -4.37 -3.60
C SER A 19 -7.55 -3.73 -4.67
N LEU A 20 -6.99 -2.55 -4.41
CA LEU A 20 -6.12 -1.85 -5.36
C LEU A 20 -4.79 -2.58 -5.57
N SER A 21 -4.33 -3.30 -4.55
CA SER A 21 -3.10 -4.10 -4.60
C SER A 21 -3.35 -5.60 -4.74
N ALA A 22 -4.55 -6.09 -4.39
CA ALA A 22 -4.88 -7.51 -4.49
C ALA A 22 -5.13 -8.01 -5.93
N GLY A 23 -5.32 -7.11 -6.90
CA GLY A 23 -5.70 -7.48 -8.26
C GLY A 23 -7.19 -7.81 -8.37
N TYR A 24 -8.05 -6.88 -7.94
CA TYR A 24 -9.51 -7.05 -7.94
C TYR A 24 -10.05 -7.40 -9.33
N GLN A 25 -10.83 -8.48 -9.41
CA GLN A 25 -11.45 -9.01 -10.65
C GLN A 25 -10.47 -9.27 -11.81
N MET A 26 -9.21 -9.59 -11.51
CA MET A 26 -8.22 -9.97 -12.51
C MET A 26 -7.38 -11.17 -12.01
N PRO A 27 -6.75 -11.92 -12.92
CA PRO A 27 -5.75 -12.91 -12.52
C PRO A 27 -4.63 -12.28 -11.68
N ALA A 28 -4.18 -12.97 -10.64
CA ALA A 28 -3.21 -12.44 -9.68
C ALA A 28 -1.90 -11.96 -10.34
N GLU A 29 -1.48 -12.63 -11.40
CA GLU A 29 -0.29 -12.32 -12.20
C GLU A 29 -0.40 -10.99 -12.97
N GLN A 30 -1.60 -10.45 -13.13
CA GLN A 30 -1.84 -9.16 -13.79
C GLN A 30 -1.84 -7.99 -12.81
N SER A 31 -1.80 -8.25 -11.52
CA SER A 31 -1.77 -7.19 -10.51
C SER A 31 -0.42 -6.46 -10.50
N TRP A 32 -0.42 -5.15 -10.17
CA TRP A 32 0.81 -4.37 -10.13
C TRP A 32 1.91 -4.96 -9.23
N PRO A 33 1.59 -5.60 -8.07
CA PRO A 33 2.63 -6.20 -7.25
C PRO A 33 3.29 -7.40 -7.94
N ALA A 34 2.50 -8.20 -8.67
CA ALA A 34 3.04 -9.33 -9.44
C ALA A 34 3.93 -8.85 -10.60
N LEU A 35 3.47 -7.84 -11.35
CA LEU A 35 4.24 -7.23 -12.44
C LEU A 35 5.54 -6.60 -11.95
N LEU A 36 5.51 -5.91 -10.80
CA LEU A 36 6.71 -5.32 -10.21
C LEU A 36 7.70 -6.40 -9.76
N ASN A 37 7.21 -7.47 -9.14
CA ASN A 37 8.06 -8.58 -8.72
C ASN A 37 8.71 -9.28 -9.92
N GLU A 38 7.95 -9.51 -11.00
CA GLU A 38 8.47 -10.05 -12.26
C GLU A 38 9.56 -9.14 -12.87
N LYS A 39 9.30 -7.82 -12.91
CA LYS A 39 10.26 -6.84 -13.40
C LYS A 39 11.58 -6.87 -12.61
N TRP A 40 11.51 -6.98 -11.29
CA TRP A 40 12.71 -7.09 -10.45
C TRP A 40 13.51 -8.36 -10.77
N GLN A 41 12.83 -9.50 -10.96
CA GLN A 41 13.51 -10.75 -11.33
C GLN A 41 14.15 -10.68 -12.70
N GLN A 42 13.47 -10.09 -13.70
CA GLN A 42 14.00 -9.91 -15.06
C GLN A 42 15.24 -9.01 -15.09
N GLN A 43 15.36 -8.06 -14.16
CA GLN A 43 16.53 -7.20 -14.02
C GLN A 43 17.69 -7.86 -13.26
N GLY A 44 17.59 -9.14 -12.94
CA GLY A 44 18.61 -9.88 -12.19
C GLY A 44 18.69 -9.45 -10.71
N GLY A 45 17.64 -8.77 -10.21
CA GLY A 45 17.55 -8.36 -8.81
C GLY A 45 17.13 -9.53 -7.90
N GLU A 46 17.73 -9.58 -6.73
CA GLU A 46 17.36 -10.55 -5.68
C GLU A 46 16.22 -10.03 -4.79
N HIS A 47 15.64 -8.85 -5.12
CA HIS A 47 14.52 -8.27 -4.38
C HIS A 47 13.27 -9.12 -4.56
N LYS A 48 12.49 -9.25 -3.47
CA LYS A 48 11.25 -10.03 -3.44
C LYS A 48 10.11 -9.16 -2.98
N LEU A 49 8.98 -9.23 -3.69
CA LEU A 49 7.72 -8.63 -3.26
C LEU A 49 6.77 -9.74 -2.80
N ILE A 50 6.20 -9.57 -1.61
CA ILE A 50 5.17 -10.43 -1.03
C ILE A 50 3.88 -9.61 -0.99
N ASN A 51 2.89 -10.02 -1.77
CA ASN A 51 1.59 -9.37 -1.77
C ASN A 51 0.66 -10.05 -0.75
N ALA A 52 0.42 -9.37 0.37
CA ALA A 52 -0.51 -9.80 1.41
C ALA A 52 -1.83 -9.02 1.40
N SER A 53 -2.15 -8.38 0.27
CA SER A 53 -3.34 -7.57 0.11
C SER A 53 -4.60 -8.42 -0.01
N ILE A 54 -5.72 -7.94 0.53
CA ILE A 54 -7.03 -8.61 0.48
C ILE A 54 -8.08 -7.58 0.05
N SER A 55 -8.86 -7.91 -0.99
CA SER A 55 -9.96 -7.05 -1.45
C SER A 55 -10.96 -6.79 -0.32
N GLY A 56 -11.34 -5.51 -0.14
CA GLY A 56 -12.26 -5.09 0.91
C GLY A 56 -11.63 -4.93 2.30
N GLU A 57 -10.31 -5.10 2.43
CA GLU A 57 -9.60 -4.98 3.71
C GLU A 57 -9.72 -3.58 4.30
N THR A 58 -9.92 -3.51 5.60
CA THR A 58 -9.92 -2.29 6.39
C THR A 58 -8.62 -2.14 7.16
N THR A 59 -8.38 -0.95 7.72
CA THR A 59 -7.23 -0.77 8.62
C THR A 59 -7.31 -1.67 9.85
N GLN A 60 -8.50 -2.01 10.34
CA GLN A 60 -8.67 -2.93 11.46
C GLN A 60 -8.27 -4.36 11.07
N GLY A 61 -8.70 -4.84 9.91
CA GLY A 61 -8.34 -6.18 9.43
C GLY A 61 -6.85 -6.30 9.16
N GLY A 62 -6.26 -5.31 8.46
CA GLY A 62 -4.83 -5.25 8.23
C GLY A 62 -4.01 -5.23 9.52
N LEU A 63 -4.44 -4.45 10.52
CA LEU A 63 -3.80 -4.41 11.84
C LEU A 63 -3.84 -5.78 12.53
N ALA A 64 -4.95 -6.49 12.42
CA ALA A 64 -5.09 -7.83 13.03
C ALA A 64 -4.14 -8.86 12.41
N ARG A 65 -3.87 -8.76 11.10
CA ARG A 65 -3.01 -9.71 10.36
C ARG A 65 -1.52 -9.37 10.41
N LEU A 66 -1.19 -8.09 10.56
CA LEU A 66 0.19 -7.59 10.44
C LEU A 66 1.19 -8.31 11.35
N PRO A 67 0.92 -8.60 12.64
CA PRO A 67 1.88 -9.29 13.49
C PRO A 67 2.34 -10.65 12.94
N ALA A 68 1.39 -11.47 12.48
CA ALA A 68 1.70 -12.79 11.91
C ALA A 68 2.49 -12.66 10.60
N LEU A 69 2.15 -11.69 9.74
CA LEU A 69 2.86 -11.43 8.49
C LEU A 69 4.32 -10.97 8.72
N LEU A 70 4.53 -10.11 9.72
CA LEU A 70 5.88 -9.66 10.08
C LEU A 70 6.73 -10.82 10.64
N GLU A 71 6.13 -11.69 11.46
CA GLU A 71 6.82 -12.84 12.03
C GLU A 71 7.18 -13.88 10.94
N GLU A 72 6.23 -14.19 10.06
CA GLU A 72 6.39 -15.20 9.01
C GLU A 72 7.41 -14.77 7.95
N HIS A 73 7.29 -13.54 7.47
CA HIS A 73 8.05 -13.09 6.30
C HIS A 73 9.30 -12.29 6.64
N LYS A 74 9.39 -11.72 7.85
CA LYS A 74 10.52 -10.87 8.31
C LYS A 74 10.97 -9.88 7.23
N PRO A 75 10.05 -9.06 6.67
CA PRO A 75 10.34 -8.21 5.54
C PRO A 75 11.26 -7.05 5.96
N ASP A 76 12.10 -6.57 5.03
CA ASP A 76 12.87 -5.35 5.23
C ASP A 76 11.98 -4.11 5.21
N TRP A 77 10.93 -4.17 4.38
CA TRP A 77 9.98 -3.09 4.17
C TRP A 77 8.54 -3.60 4.20
N VAL A 78 7.65 -2.79 4.74
CA VAL A 78 6.19 -2.95 4.58
C VAL A 78 5.63 -1.68 3.93
N LEU A 79 4.91 -1.88 2.82
CA LEU A 79 4.07 -0.86 2.21
C LEU A 79 2.66 -1.01 2.78
N ILE A 80 2.15 0.01 3.46
CA ILE A 80 0.78 0.04 3.98
C ILE A 80 -0.08 0.86 3.01
N GLU A 81 -0.94 0.17 2.28
CA GLU A 81 -1.90 0.72 1.31
C GLU A 81 -3.31 0.36 1.82
N LEU A 82 -3.73 0.99 2.93
CA LEU A 82 -5.00 0.73 3.62
C LEU A 82 -5.67 2.02 4.08
N GLY A 83 -6.97 1.96 4.23
CA GLY A 83 -7.83 3.05 4.67
C GLY A 83 -8.91 3.39 3.65
N GLY A 84 -8.77 3.01 2.39
CA GLY A 84 -9.78 3.23 1.37
C GLY A 84 -11.14 2.68 1.78
N ASN A 85 -11.18 1.43 2.25
CA ASN A 85 -12.43 0.81 2.71
C ASN A 85 -13.00 1.43 3.97
N ASP A 86 -12.14 1.89 4.91
CA ASP A 86 -12.60 2.67 6.08
C ASP A 86 -13.33 3.92 5.63
N GLY A 87 -12.71 4.69 4.72
CA GLY A 87 -13.27 5.91 4.18
C GLY A 87 -14.55 5.70 3.38
N LEU A 88 -14.57 4.72 2.47
CA LEU A 88 -15.73 4.37 1.67
C LEU A 88 -16.93 3.93 2.52
N ARG A 89 -16.68 3.33 3.67
CA ARG A 89 -17.71 2.93 4.66
C ARG A 89 -18.06 4.03 5.64
N GLY A 90 -17.44 5.21 5.55
CA GLY A 90 -17.70 6.35 6.41
C GLY A 90 -17.26 6.18 7.85
N PHE A 91 -16.22 5.37 8.10
CA PHE A 91 -15.67 5.23 9.46
C PHE A 91 -15.10 6.56 9.94
N ALA A 92 -15.16 6.78 11.26
CA ALA A 92 -14.55 7.97 11.84
C ALA A 92 -13.04 8.02 11.55
N PRO A 93 -12.49 9.12 10.98
CA PRO A 93 -11.08 9.22 10.64
C PRO A 93 -10.13 8.91 11.80
N ALA A 94 -10.57 9.16 13.04
CA ALA A 94 -9.82 8.81 14.24
C ALA A 94 -9.55 7.30 14.40
N ILE A 95 -10.45 6.45 13.93
CA ILE A 95 -10.28 4.97 13.97
C ILE A 95 -9.19 4.57 12.98
N THR A 96 -9.29 5.05 11.74
CA THR A 96 -8.29 4.81 10.69
C THR A 96 -6.90 5.27 11.17
N ARG A 97 -6.80 6.48 11.70
CA ARG A 97 -5.56 7.03 12.27
C ARG A 97 -4.99 6.12 13.38
N ALA A 98 -5.82 5.72 14.33
CA ALA A 98 -5.38 4.88 15.45
C ALA A 98 -4.84 3.52 14.97
N ASN A 99 -5.51 2.90 14.00
CA ASN A 99 -5.08 1.61 13.44
C ASN A 99 -3.77 1.74 12.66
N LEU A 100 -3.64 2.74 11.79
CA LEU A 100 -2.40 3.01 11.05
C LEU A 100 -1.23 3.32 12.00
N THR A 101 -1.47 4.11 13.06
CA THR A 101 -0.45 4.40 14.09
C THR A 101 0.05 3.12 14.75
N LYS A 102 -0.85 2.21 15.10
CA LYS A 102 -0.49 0.91 15.68
C LYS A 102 0.29 0.04 14.69
N MET A 103 -0.09 0.02 13.42
CA MET A 103 0.64 -0.74 12.38
C MET A 103 2.07 -0.23 12.22
N VAL A 104 2.27 1.09 12.18
CA VAL A 104 3.60 1.72 12.14
C VAL A 104 4.44 1.32 13.36
N ALA A 105 3.83 1.34 14.55
CA ALA A 105 4.53 0.93 15.77
C ALA A 105 4.93 -0.55 15.76
N LEU A 106 4.06 -1.44 15.28
CA LEU A 106 4.35 -2.88 15.14
C LEU A 106 5.48 -3.13 14.14
N ALA A 107 5.45 -2.50 12.97
CA ALA A 107 6.52 -2.61 11.98
C ALA A 107 7.87 -2.15 12.56
N LYS A 108 7.87 -1.00 13.25
CA LYS A 108 9.08 -0.48 13.92
C LYS A 108 9.61 -1.44 14.98
N ALA A 109 8.73 -2.02 15.80
CA ALA A 109 9.11 -3.00 16.82
C ALA A 109 9.71 -4.27 16.21
N SER A 110 9.29 -4.65 15.01
CA SER A 110 9.83 -5.77 14.23
C SER A 110 11.04 -5.39 13.36
N GLN A 111 11.59 -4.18 13.52
CA GLN A 111 12.71 -3.65 12.73
C GLN A 111 12.41 -3.59 11.21
N THR A 112 11.15 -3.60 10.81
CA THR A 112 10.68 -3.44 9.44
C THR A 112 10.48 -1.96 9.12
N LYS A 113 11.07 -1.49 8.04
CA LYS A 113 10.84 -0.11 7.55
C LYS A 113 9.45 0.01 6.95
N THR A 114 8.81 1.15 7.16
CA THR A 114 7.44 1.39 6.68
C THR A 114 7.43 2.45 5.58
N VAL A 115 6.69 2.18 4.51
CA VAL A 115 6.22 3.17 3.53
C VAL A 115 4.71 3.28 3.70
N LEU A 116 4.21 4.50 3.80
CA LEU A 116 2.78 4.77 3.86
C LEU A 116 2.30 5.25 2.49
N THR A 117 1.13 4.80 2.06
CA THR A 117 0.51 5.29 0.83
C THR A 117 -0.56 6.33 1.15
N GLN A 118 -0.55 7.46 0.47
CA GLN A 118 -1.66 8.41 0.51
C GLN A 118 -2.90 7.75 -0.07
N ILE A 119 -4.02 7.85 0.65
CA ILE A 119 -5.33 7.41 0.16
C ILE A 119 -6.18 8.65 -0.11
N GLN A 120 -6.90 8.64 -1.22
CA GLN A 120 -7.91 9.64 -1.57
C GLN A 120 -9.28 8.97 -1.69
N LEU A 121 -10.31 9.72 -1.34
CA LEU A 121 -11.69 9.26 -1.42
C LEU A 121 -12.46 10.07 -2.47
N PRO A 122 -13.55 9.51 -3.02
CA PRO A 122 -14.43 10.24 -3.92
C PRO A 122 -14.97 11.53 -3.28
N ARG A 123 -15.06 12.61 -4.07
CA ARG A 123 -15.39 13.96 -3.57
C ARG A 123 -16.78 14.08 -2.94
N ASN A 124 -17.68 13.15 -3.21
CA ASN A 124 -19.05 13.14 -2.69
C ASN A 124 -19.18 12.82 -1.19
N TYR A 125 -18.06 12.48 -0.51
CA TYR A 125 -18.05 12.25 0.95
C TYR A 125 -18.08 13.54 1.78
N GLY A 126 -18.01 14.71 1.15
CA GLY A 126 -18.09 16.02 1.79
C GLY A 126 -16.71 16.54 2.25
N ALA A 127 -16.49 17.85 2.04
CA ALA A 127 -15.18 18.48 2.20
C ALA A 127 -14.55 18.29 3.60
N ARG A 128 -15.37 18.39 4.65
CA ARG A 128 -14.88 18.24 6.03
C ARG A 128 -14.35 16.82 6.32
N TYR A 129 -15.11 15.81 5.87
CA TYR A 129 -14.70 14.40 6.08
C TYR A 129 -13.45 14.09 5.26
N LEU A 130 -13.42 14.49 3.98
CA LEU A 130 -12.26 14.30 3.11
C LEU A 130 -11.01 14.95 3.70
N GLN A 131 -11.10 16.20 4.14
CA GLN A 131 -9.96 16.88 4.76
C GLN A 131 -9.43 16.12 5.98
N GLN A 132 -10.33 15.73 6.91
CA GLN A 132 -9.92 15.01 8.11
C GLN A 132 -9.33 13.63 7.80
N PHE A 133 -9.84 12.96 6.78
CA PHE A 133 -9.38 11.64 6.37
C PHE A 133 -8.03 11.73 5.65
N GLU A 134 -7.91 12.58 4.65
CA GLU A 134 -6.71 12.66 3.81
C GLU A 134 -5.49 13.20 4.58
N GLN A 135 -5.70 14.04 5.59
CA GLN A 135 -4.63 14.55 6.45
C GLN A 135 -3.99 13.48 7.36
N ILE A 136 -4.66 12.33 7.56
CA ILE A 136 -4.12 11.24 8.40
C ILE A 136 -2.74 10.81 7.90
N PHE A 137 -2.61 10.60 6.59
CA PHE A 137 -1.42 9.99 5.99
C PHE A 137 -0.19 10.88 6.06
N PRO A 138 -0.21 12.14 5.58
CA PRO A 138 0.95 13.03 5.67
C PRO A 138 1.33 13.36 7.11
N GLU A 139 0.35 13.56 8.01
CA GLU A 139 0.64 13.83 9.41
C GLU A 139 1.31 12.62 10.09
N LEU A 140 0.83 11.41 9.83
CA LEU A 140 1.41 10.21 10.40
C LEU A 140 2.81 9.94 9.83
N ALA A 141 3.00 10.14 8.52
CA ALA A 141 4.30 10.01 7.87
C ALA A 141 5.31 11.01 8.45
N GLN A 142 4.93 12.28 8.57
CA GLN A 142 5.78 13.33 9.15
C GLN A 142 6.14 13.04 10.60
N ALA A 143 5.15 12.66 11.43
CA ALA A 143 5.37 12.39 12.85
C ALA A 143 6.32 11.22 13.12
N ASN A 144 6.43 10.27 12.17
CA ASN A 144 7.27 9.07 12.30
C ASN A 144 8.48 9.06 11.37
N GLY A 145 8.70 10.11 10.57
CA GLY A 145 9.79 10.18 9.59
C GLY A 145 9.69 9.12 8.50
N LEU A 146 8.46 8.79 8.07
CA LEU A 146 8.21 7.75 7.06
C LEU A 146 8.15 8.34 5.66
N PRO A 147 8.61 7.60 4.64
CA PRO A 147 8.26 7.88 3.27
C PRO A 147 6.74 7.82 3.08
N LEU A 148 6.17 8.82 2.41
CA LEU A 148 4.78 8.83 1.96
C LEU A 148 4.77 8.68 0.44
N MET A 149 4.22 7.58 -0.05
CA MET A 149 3.96 7.38 -1.46
C MET A 149 2.71 8.17 -1.84
N PRO A 150 2.74 9.01 -2.89
CA PRO A 150 1.53 9.69 -3.40
C PRO A 150 0.43 8.69 -3.73
N PHE A 151 -0.81 9.18 -3.85
CA PHE A 151 -1.90 8.32 -4.31
C PHE A 151 -1.62 7.89 -5.75
N PHE A 152 -1.29 6.62 -5.92
CA PHE A 152 -0.74 6.11 -7.19
C PHE A 152 -1.78 5.99 -8.32
N LEU A 153 -3.05 6.25 -8.04
CA LEU A 153 -4.10 6.30 -9.05
C LEU A 153 -4.39 7.72 -9.58
N ASP A 154 -3.72 8.77 -9.10
CA ASP A 154 -4.02 10.16 -9.47
C ASP A 154 -4.10 10.38 -10.99
N ASP A 155 -3.15 9.84 -11.75
CA ASP A 155 -3.12 9.96 -13.21
C ASP A 155 -4.06 8.93 -13.90
N ILE A 156 -4.35 7.82 -13.23
CA ILE A 156 -5.16 6.73 -13.76
C ILE A 156 -6.64 7.06 -13.71
N VAL A 157 -7.11 7.68 -12.61
CA VAL A 157 -8.53 8.04 -12.44
C VAL A 157 -9.01 9.07 -13.47
N LEU A 158 -8.10 9.81 -14.10
CA LEU A 158 -8.41 10.77 -15.16
C LEU A 158 -8.59 10.10 -16.54
N ARG A 159 -8.34 8.81 -16.65
CA ARG A 159 -8.38 8.03 -17.90
C ARG A 159 -9.46 6.95 -17.78
N PRO A 160 -10.70 7.21 -18.25
CA PRO A 160 -11.83 6.27 -18.10
C PRO A 160 -11.56 4.86 -18.65
N GLU A 161 -10.75 4.74 -19.70
CA GLU A 161 -10.37 3.46 -20.30
C GLU A 161 -9.49 2.58 -19.39
N LEU A 162 -8.88 3.19 -18.36
CA LEU A 162 -8.07 2.49 -17.37
C LEU A 162 -8.83 2.16 -16.09
N MET A 163 -10.08 2.62 -15.98
CA MET A 163 -10.93 2.40 -14.80
C MET A 163 -12.05 1.41 -15.12
N MET A 164 -12.39 0.60 -14.14
CA MET A 164 -13.59 -0.24 -14.20
C MET A 164 -14.87 0.63 -14.10
N ASN A 165 -16.00 0.05 -14.45
CA ASN A 165 -17.29 0.77 -14.44
C ASN A 165 -17.74 1.25 -13.05
N ASP A 166 -17.13 0.74 -11.99
CA ASP A 166 -17.41 1.18 -10.62
C ASP A 166 -16.73 2.52 -10.26
N GLY A 167 -15.82 3.01 -11.11
CA GLY A 167 -15.10 4.28 -10.91
C GLY A 167 -14.11 4.25 -9.73
N ILE A 168 -13.81 3.08 -9.18
CA ILE A 168 -12.93 2.89 -8.02
C ILE A 168 -11.71 2.05 -8.40
N HIS A 169 -11.93 0.94 -9.10
CA HIS A 169 -10.88 -0.03 -9.40
C HIS A 169 -10.26 0.21 -10.77
N PRO A 170 -8.92 0.18 -10.87
CA PRO A 170 -8.22 0.21 -12.15
C PRO A 170 -8.36 -1.13 -12.88
N THR A 171 -8.39 -1.09 -14.21
CA THR A 171 -8.39 -2.27 -15.07
C THR A 171 -7.03 -2.96 -15.09
N ALA A 172 -6.96 -4.17 -15.67
CA ALA A 172 -5.69 -4.86 -15.92
C ALA A 172 -4.73 -4.02 -16.79
N ALA A 173 -5.26 -3.23 -17.75
CA ALA A 173 -4.46 -2.34 -18.60
C ALA A 173 -3.78 -1.20 -17.82
N ALA A 174 -4.30 -0.83 -16.66
CA ALA A 174 -3.72 0.20 -15.80
C ALA A 174 -2.53 -0.32 -14.95
N GLN A 175 -2.49 -1.62 -14.68
CA GLN A 175 -1.56 -2.18 -13.70
C GLN A 175 -0.05 -1.96 -14.00
N PRO A 176 0.40 -1.88 -15.26
CA PRO A 176 1.82 -1.60 -15.57
C PRO A 176 2.24 -0.14 -15.37
N GLN A 177 1.31 0.77 -15.14
CA GLN A 177 1.56 2.21 -15.04
C GLN A 177 1.88 2.65 -13.64
#